data_7d4324b3dcab742e0ebc162878d90abd
#
_entry.id   7d4324b3dcab742e0ebc162878d90abd
#
_cell.length_a   1.000
_cell.length_b   1.000
_cell.length_c   1.000
_cell.angle_alpha   90.00
_cell.angle_beta   90.00
_cell.angle_gamma   90.00
#
_symmetry.space_group_name_H-M   'P 1'
#
loop_
_entity.id
_entity.type
_entity.pdbx_description
1 polymer ?
#
loop_
_entity_poly.entity_id
_entity_poly.type
_entity_poly.pdbx_seq_one_letter_code
_entity_poly.pdbx_strand_id
1 'polypeptide(L)'
;CLIIKIKEMSKFKINEKVISVENGNVGVVRARDITHENKKTTVKYMVDFGGGMESWKVLTKKDIKKVSNPSHERPYVIREYEYDNNQKLIMVASVKPQNFIVGNPDANEWLDTIYERKGKVLSIGFSIYNGIDEYDFNVGCKYAVHRMKHNPFCQMESKFGGEFNDATVKAIMDVKAKYIQDYWNEFYRHRN
;
A
#
# COMPACT_ATOMS: atom_id res chain seq x y z
N CYS A 1 12.57 35.18 -0.07
CA CYS A 1 13.24 34.22 -0.98
C CYS A 1 14.18 33.23 -0.31
N LEU A 2 14.74 33.52 0.86
CA LEU A 2 15.70 32.63 1.54
C LEU A 2 15.01 31.39 2.16
N ILE A 3 13.80 31.57 2.71
CA ILE A 3 13.02 30.50 3.39
C ILE A 3 12.58 29.41 2.42
N ILE A 4 12.24 29.76 1.18
CA ILE A 4 11.82 28.79 0.16
C ILE A 4 12.99 27.90 -0.26
N LYS A 5 14.19 28.47 -0.41
CA LYS A 5 15.40 27.75 -0.78
C LYS A 5 15.86 26.75 0.29
N ILE A 6 15.65 27.08 1.57
CA ILE A 6 15.95 26.17 2.70
C ILE A 6 15.01 24.97 2.74
N LYS A 7 13.73 25.18 2.37
CA LYS A 7 12.72 24.10 2.35
C LYS A 7 13.00 23.05 1.27
N GLU A 8 13.56 23.45 0.14
CA GLU A 8 13.97 22.54 -0.95
C GLU A 8 15.27 21.77 -0.66
N MET A 9 16.15 22.31 0.20
CA MET A 9 17.43 21.69 0.52
C MET A 9 17.34 20.59 1.59
N SER A 10 16.33 20.60 2.44
CA SER A 10 16.15 19.57 3.48
C SER A 10 15.36 18.38 2.96
N LYS A 11 16.06 17.31 2.57
CA LYS A 11 15.47 16.08 2.03
C LYS A 11 14.62 15.32 3.07
N PHE A 12 14.94 15.45 4.36
CA PHE A 12 14.30 14.70 5.45
C PHE A 12 13.67 15.64 6.48
N LYS A 13 12.51 15.28 6.98
CA LYS A 13 11.77 16.04 7.99
C LYS A 13 12.10 15.51 9.40
N ILE A 14 11.91 16.36 10.42
CA ILE A 14 11.93 15.89 11.82
C ILE A 14 10.81 14.86 12.02
N ASN A 15 11.09 13.82 12.79
CA ASN A 15 10.26 12.63 12.99
C ASN A 15 10.07 11.74 11.74
N GLU A 16 10.78 12.00 10.65
CA GLU A 16 10.79 11.10 9.50
C GLU A 16 11.67 9.87 9.78
N LYS A 17 11.16 8.69 9.41
CA LYS A 17 11.95 7.45 9.48
C LYS A 17 12.92 7.40 8.30
N VAL A 18 14.16 7.03 8.60
CA VAL A 18 15.25 6.91 7.64
C VAL A 18 16.00 5.59 7.83
N ILE A 19 16.65 5.12 6.78
CA ILE A 19 17.53 3.94 6.82
C ILE A 19 18.97 4.41 6.66
N SER A 20 19.85 3.96 7.54
CA SER A 20 21.29 4.12 7.37
C SER A 20 21.77 3.35 6.14
N VAL A 21 22.53 4.02 5.28
CA VAL A 21 23.12 3.37 4.09
C VAL A 21 24.21 2.38 4.48
N GLU A 22 24.91 2.63 5.57
CA GLU A 22 26.04 1.83 6.04
C GLU A 22 25.63 0.44 6.53
N ASN A 23 24.58 0.37 7.35
CA ASN A 23 24.23 -0.85 8.06
C ASN A 23 22.76 -1.28 7.93
N GLY A 24 21.95 -0.52 7.19
CA GLY A 24 20.52 -0.82 6.98
C GLY A 24 19.62 -0.57 8.19
N ASN A 25 20.14 -0.05 9.30
CA ASN A 25 19.35 0.21 10.50
C ASN A 25 18.34 1.34 10.25
N VAL A 26 17.13 1.16 10.79
CA VAL A 26 16.05 2.15 10.73
C VAL A 26 16.16 3.08 11.91
N GLY A 27 16.19 4.38 11.65
CA GLY A 27 16.21 5.43 12.67
C GLY A 27 15.15 6.50 12.42
N VAL A 28 15.01 7.41 13.37
CA VAL A 28 14.09 8.55 13.30
C VAL A 28 14.90 9.85 13.35
N VAL A 29 14.68 10.77 12.42
CA VAL A 29 15.28 12.10 12.43
C VAL A 29 14.72 12.90 13.61
N ARG A 30 15.56 13.22 14.58
CA ARG A 30 15.17 13.98 15.79
C ARG A 30 15.48 15.47 15.65
N ALA A 31 16.57 15.81 14.99
CA ALA A 31 16.93 17.18 14.73
C ALA A 31 17.67 17.32 13.41
N ARG A 32 17.79 18.54 12.91
CA ARG A 32 18.60 18.88 11.76
C ARG A 32 19.36 20.17 12.04
N ASP A 33 20.61 20.19 11.63
CA ASP A 33 21.47 21.37 11.66
C ASP A 33 21.77 21.81 10.23
N ILE A 34 21.71 23.11 9.97
CA ILE A 34 21.92 23.71 8.66
C ILE A 34 23.03 24.73 8.81
N THR A 35 24.19 24.41 8.27
CA THR A 35 25.37 25.29 8.30
C THR A 35 25.60 25.93 6.94
N HIS A 36 25.82 27.24 6.93
CA HIS A 36 26.11 27.99 5.73
C HIS A 36 27.58 28.53 5.81
N GLU A 37 28.44 27.93 5.01
CA GLU A 37 29.85 28.33 4.93
C GLU A 37 30.25 28.49 3.45
N ASN A 38 30.94 29.61 3.13
CA ASN A 38 31.52 29.84 1.81
C ASN A 38 30.58 29.55 0.64
N LYS A 39 29.33 30.04 0.68
CA LYS A 39 28.27 29.81 -0.33
C LYS A 39 27.81 28.33 -0.44
N LYS A 40 28.28 27.46 0.45
CA LYS A 40 27.87 26.06 0.49
C LYS A 40 26.98 25.85 1.70
N THR A 41 25.82 25.25 1.46
CA THR A 41 24.88 24.83 2.53
C THR A 41 25.07 23.37 2.80
N THR A 42 25.38 23.06 4.05
CA THR A 42 25.45 21.65 4.51
C THR A 42 24.32 21.38 5.49
N VAL A 43 23.61 20.28 5.31
CA VAL A 43 22.56 19.84 6.21
C VAL A 43 22.99 18.54 6.87
N LYS A 44 23.04 18.55 8.20
CA LYS A 44 23.27 17.37 9.03
C LYS A 44 21.99 16.97 9.73
N TYR A 45 21.80 15.70 9.93
CA TYR A 45 20.62 15.12 10.57
C TYR A 45 21.04 14.35 11.81
N MET A 46 20.43 14.62 12.93
CA MET A 46 20.58 13.84 14.14
C MET A 46 19.54 12.74 14.10
N VAL A 47 20.00 11.49 14.02
CA VAL A 47 19.15 10.30 13.82
C VAL A 47 19.28 9.39 15.03
N ASP A 48 18.12 9.04 15.58
CA ASP A 48 17.97 8.11 16.69
C ASP A 48 17.66 6.72 16.14
N PHE A 49 18.53 5.76 16.40
CA PHE A 49 18.41 4.36 15.95
C PHE A 49 17.78 3.42 17.00
N GLY A 50 17.26 3.96 18.10
CA GLY A 50 16.66 3.19 19.20
C GLY A 50 17.73 2.63 20.15
N GLY A 51 17.70 3.05 21.39
CA GLY A 51 18.71 2.68 22.40
C GLY A 51 19.10 3.84 23.32
N GLY A 52 18.32 4.91 23.30
CA GLY A 52 18.57 6.10 24.08
C GLY A 52 19.51 7.10 23.40
N MET A 53 19.89 8.16 24.11
CA MET A 53 20.70 9.26 23.55
C MET A 53 22.07 8.82 23.00
N GLU A 54 22.63 7.73 23.53
CA GLU A 54 23.94 7.20 23.11
C GLU A 54 23.88 6.58 21.70
N SER A 55 22.71 6.23 21.21
CA SER A 55 22.51 5.68 19.86
C SER A 55 22.30 6.74 18.77
N TRP A 56 22.27 8.00 19.15
CA TRP A 56 22.04 9.10 18.21
C TRP A 56 23.31 9.34 17.38
N LYS A 57 23.13 9.39 16.06
CA LYS A 57 24.23 9.68 15.12
C LYS A 57 23.94 10.93 14.32
N VAL A 58 24.98 11.73 14.08
CA VAL A 58 24.92 12.86 13.18
C VAL A 58 25.31 12.40 11.78
N LEU A 59 24.38 12.45 10.86
CA LEU A 59 24.49 11.91 9.52
C LEU A 59 24.18 12.98 8.47
N THR A 60 24.71 12.79 7.27
CA THR A 60 24.43 13.67 6.13
C THR A 60 23.38 13.00 5.22
N LYS A 61 22.90 13.74 4.23
CA LYS A 61 21.93 13.21 3.27
C LYS A 61 22.46 12.04 2.42
N LYS A 62 23.78 11.80 2.39
CA LYS A 62 24.41 10.67 1.70
C LYS A 62 24.36 9.39 2.53
N ASP A 63 24.36 9.54 3.85
CA ASP A 63 24.46 8.45 4.81
C ASP A 63 23.10 7.85 5.15
N ILE A 64 22.01 8.54 4.75
CA ILE A 64 20.63 8.10 5.03
C ILE A 64 19.78 8.14 3.77
N LYS A 65 18.87 7.18 3.68
CA LYS A 65 17.78 7.14 2.69
C LYS A 65 16.46 7.31 3.42
N LYS A 66 15.47 7.90 2.74
CA LYS A 66 14.12 7.73 3.25
C LYS A 66 13.93 6.22 3.46
N VAL A 67 13.46 5.84 4.66
CA VAL A 67 12.61 4.69 4.68
C VAL A 67 11.60 5.05 3.60
N SER A 68 11.78 4.52 2.40
CA SER A 68 10.59 4.27 1.61
C SER A 68 9.75 3.52 2.63
N ASN A 69 8.80 4.21 3.28
CA ASN A 69 7.67 3.47 3.75
C ASN A 69 7.43 2.54 2.57
N PRO A 70 7.58 1.21 2.69
CA PRO A 70 6.88 0.39 1.75
C PRO A 70 5.53 1.03 1.86
N SER A 71 5.20 1.85 0.86
CA SER A 71 3.91 2.49 0.83
C SER A 71 3.04 1.39 1.34
N HIS A 72 2.25 1.59 2.40
CA HIS A 72 1.48 0.48 2.99
C HIS A 72 0.52 -0.12 1.97
N GLU A 73 0.66 0.26 0.75
CA GLU A 73 0.39 -0.44 -0.47
C GLU A 73 1.39 -1.60 -0.53
N ARG A 74 1.03 -2.72 0.10
CA ARG A 74 1.59 -4.02 -0.30
C ARG A 74 1.54 -4.03 -1.82
N PRO A 75 2.65 -4.47 -2.49
CA PRO A 75 2.65 -4.54 -3.94
C PRO A 75 1.36 -5.23 -4.34
N TYR A 76 0.58 -4.59 -5.19
CA TYR A 76 -0.69 -5.16 -5.62
C TYR A 76 -0.43 -6.56 -6.17
N VAL A 77 -1.24 -7.53 -5.78
CA VAL A 77 -1.25 -8.81 -6.46
C VAL A 77 -1.97 -8.58 -7.77
N ILE A 78 -1.25 -8.73 -8.88
CA ILE A 78 -1.79 -8.54 -10.22
C ILE A 78 -1.84 -9.90 -10.89
N ARG A 79 -2.96 -10.22 -11.51
CA ARG A 79 -3.14 -11.42 -12.34
C ARG A 79 -3.85 -11.08 -13.63
N GLU A 80 -3.36 -11.66 -14.70
CA GLU A 80 -3.98 -11.64 -16.00
C GLU A 80 -4.57 -13.02 -16.30
N TYR A 81 -5.79 -13.03 -16.84
CA TYR A 81 -6.51 -14.23 -17.28
C TYR A 81 -6.87 -14.05 -18.72
N GLU A 82 -6.62 -15.06 -19.51
CA GLU A 82 -7.03 -15.12 -20.91
C GLU A 82 -8.34 -15.90 -21.01
N TYR A 83 -9.28 -15.32 -21.73
CA TYR A 83 -10.57 -15.93 -22.04
C TYR A 83 -10.65 -16.27 -23.52
N ASP A 84 -11.63 -17.07 -23.88
CA ASP A 84 -11.94 -17.33 -25.28
C ASP A 84 -12.19 -16.00 -26.03
N ASN A 85 -11.91 -16.00 -27.34
CA ASN A 85 -12.08 -14.83 -28.22
C ASN A 85 -11.13 -13.64 -27.99
N ASN A 86 -9.87 -13.90 -27.62
CA ASN A 86 -8.87 -12.85 -27.34
C ASN A 86 -9.25 -11.87 -26.22
N GLN A 87 -10.21 -12.18 -25.41
CA GLN A 87 -10.54 -11.37 -24.25
C GLN A 87 -9.55 -11.59 -23.12
N LYS A 88 -9.23 -10.53 -22.41
CA LYS A 88 -8.33 -10.61 -21.25
C LYS A 88 -8.95 -9.90 -20.05
N LEU A 89 -8.79 -10.53 -18.90
CA LEU A 89 -9.18 -9.97 -17.62
C LEU A 89 -7.92 -9.67 -16.81
N ILE A 90 -7.75 -8.44 -16.41
CA ILE A 90 -6.72 -8.04 -15.45
C ILE A 90 -7.38 -7.81 -14.11
N MET A 91 -6.94 -8.53 -13.08
CA MET A 91 -7.39 -8.35 -11.71
C MET A 91 -6.25 -7.80 -10.86
N VAL A 92 -6.59 -6.88 -9.97
CA VAL A 92 -5.67 -6.29 -9.01
C VAL A 92 -6.28 -6.41 -7.62
N ALA A 93 -5.50 -6.92 -6.67
CA ALA A 93 -5.88 -7.06 -5.29
C ALA A 93 -4.94 -6.31 -4.35
N SER A 94 -5.47 -5.75 -3.28
CA SER A 94 -4.72 -5.09 -2.21
C SER A 94 -5.26 -5.54 -0.86
N VAL A 95 -4.36 -5.82 0.07
CA VAL A 95 -4.69 -6.12 1.46
C VAL A 95 -4.21 -4.98 2.33
N LYS A 96 -5.13 -4.34 3.04
CA LYS A 96 -4.82 -3.23 3.96
C LYS A 96 -5.14 -3.61 5.40
N PRO A 97 -4.30 -3.21 6.37
CA PRO A 97 -4.68 -3.31 7.78
C PRO A 97 -5.85 -2.36 8.06
N GLN A 98 -6.78 -2.81 8.88
CA GLN A 98 -7.91 -2.01 9.32
C GLN A 98 -8.24 -2.33 10.77
N ASN A 99 -8.61 -1.30 11.55
CA ASN A 99 -9.15 -1.48 12.87
C ASN A 99 -10.66 -1.67 12.77
N PHE A 100 -11.18 -2.69 13.43
CA PHE A 100 -12.60 -2.97 13.51
C PHE A 100 -13.09 -2.74 14.92
N ILE A 101 -14.26 -2.13 15.04
CA ILE A 101 -14.98 -2.03 16.29
C ILE A 101 -15.85 -3.28 16.41
N VAL A 102 -15.58 -4.09 17.40
CA VAL A 102 -16.33 -5.35 17.64
C VAL A 102 -17.02 -5.22 18.99
N GLY A 103 -18.35 -5.32 19.00
CA GLY A 103 -19.11 -5.47 20.24
C GLY A 103 -18.80 -6.83 20.88
N ASN A 104 -18.81 -6.88 22.21
CA ASN A 104 -18.71 -8.16 22.90
C ASN A 104 -20.08 -8.88 22.84
N PRO A 105 -20.20 -10.01 22.12
CA PRO A 105 -21.48 -10.73 22.02
C PRO A 105 -21.93 -11.33 23.35
N ASP A 106 -21.03 -11.46 24.35
CA ASP A 106 -21.30 -12.02 25.67
C ASP A 106 -21.48 -10.93 26.75
N ALA A 107 -21.46 -9.66 26.37
CA ALA A 107 -21.70 -8.57 27.32
C ALA A 107 -23.18 -8.58 27.73
N ASN A 108 -23.45 -8.89 29.00
CA ASN A 108 -24.71 -8.53 29.60
C ASN A 108 -24.98 -7.04 29.40
N GLU A 109 -26.23 -6.64 29.19
CA GLU A 109 -26.71 -5.32 28.75
C GLU A 109 -26.11 -4.09 29.46
N TRP A 110 -25.30 -4.27 30.52
CA TRP A 110 -24.73 -3.21 31.36
C TRP A 110 -23.26 -2.87 31.03
N LEU A 111 -22.58 -3.62 30.16
CA LEU A 111 -21.18 -3.40 29.78
C LEU A 111 -21.02 -3.56 28.28
N ASP A 112 -21.40 -2.54 27.54
CA ASP A 112 -21.02 -2.37 26.12
C ASP A 112 -19.50 -2.19 26.03
N THR A 113 -18.76 -3.27 26.21
CA THR A 113 -17.32 -3.23 26.01
C THR A 113 -17.06 -3.31 24.52
N ILE A 114 -16.86 -2.16 23.92
CA ILE A 114 -16.44 -2.03 22.53
C ILE A 114 -14.94 -2.32 22.47
N TYR A 115 -14.55 -3.33 21.74
CA TYR A 115 -13.14 -3.66 21.52
C TYR A 115 -12.68 -3.20 20.14
N GLU A 116 -11.53 -2.53 20.11
CA GLU A 116 -10.84 -2.27 18.87
C GLU A 116 -10.01 -3.51 18.49
N ARG A 117 -10.29 -4.10 17.33
CA ARG A 117 -9.58 -5.28 16.84
C ARG A 117 -8.85 -4.97 15.55
N LYS A 118 -7.58 -5.33 15.51
CA LYS A 118 -6.77 -5.25 14.29
C LYS A 118 -7.17 -6.38 13.34
N GLY A 119 -7.55 -6.01 12.15
CA GLY A 119 -7.86 -6.96 11.07
C GLY A 119 -7.26 -6.50 9.76
N LYS A 120 -7.72 -7.10 8.67
CA LYS A 120 -7.28 -6.80 7.31
C LYS A 120 -8.49 -6.72 6.39
N VAL A 121 -8.41 -5.87 5.39
CA VAL A 121 -9.39 -5.78 4.30
C VAL A 121 -8.70 -6.12 3.00
N LEU A 122 -9.24 -7.11 2.29
CA LEU A 122 -8.89 -7.43 0.91
C LEU A 122 -9.85 -6.67 0.00
N SER A 123 -9.32 -5.89 -0.92
CA SER A 123 -10.07 -5.21 -1.98
C SER A 123 -9.59 -5.70 -3.33
N ILE A 124 -10.51 -6.01 -4.24
CA ILE A 124 -10.23 -6.50 -5.59
C ILE A 124 -10.91 -5.59 -6.60
N GLY A 125 -10.16 -5.15 -7.60
CA GLY A 125 -10.66 -4.46 -8.78
C GLY A 125 -10.25 -5.21 -10.04
N PHE A 126 -10.96 -4.96 -11.14
CA PHE A 126 -10.63 -5.59 -12.41
C PHE A 126 -10.88 -4.65 -13.60
N SER A 127 -10.26 -4.98 -14.72
CA SER A 127 -10.56 -4.46 -16.05
C SER A 127 -10.67 -5.60 -17.04
N ILE A 128 -11.52 -5.43 -18.04
CA ILE A 128 -11.70 -6.39 -19.12
C ILE A 128 -11.30 -5.72 -20.44
N TYR A 129 -10.49 -6.41 -21.21
CA TYR A 129 -10.22 -6.13 -22.60
C TYR A 129 -11.16 -6.97 -23.47
N ASN A 130 -11.86 -6.33 -24.37
CA ASN A 130 -12.92 -6.95 -25.19
C ASN A 130 -12.45 -7.49 -26.56
N GLY A 131 -11.16 -7.36 -26.86
CA GLY A 131 -10.58 -7.86 -28.11
C GLY A 131 -10.72 -6.92 -29.34
N ILE A 132 -11.32 -5.73 -29.17
CA ILE A 132 -11.60 -4.81 -30.28
C ILE A 132 -10.44 -3.83 -30.51
N ASP A 133 -9.89 -3.30 -29.43
CA ASP A 133 -8.81 -2.30 -29.47
C ASP A 133 -7.43 -2.95 -29.34
N GLU A 134 -6.36 -2.15 -29.44
CA GLU A 134 -5.03 -2.61 -29.11
C GLU A 134 -4.91 -2.92 -27.61
N TYR A 135 -4.43 -4.11 -27.28
CA TYR A 135 -4.26 -4.53 -25.88
C TYR A 135 -3.08 -3.82 -25.24
N ASP A 136 -3.33 -3.08 -24.16
CA ASP A 136 -2.30 -2.49 -23.29
C ASP A 136 -2.50 -2.95 -21.83
N PHE A 137 -1.61 -3.84 -21.40
CA PHE A 137 -1.59 -4.35 -20.02
C PHE A 137 -1.49 -3.23 -18.98
N ASN A 138 -0.66 -2.19 -19.22
CA ASN A 138 -0.45 -1.11 -18.26
C ASN A 138 -1.71 -0.25 -18.11
N VAL A 139 -2.40 -0.01 -19.20
CA VAL A 139 -3.69 0.70 -19.21
C VAL A 139 -4.73 -0.12 -18.45
N GLY A 140 -4.82 -1.42 -18.72
CA GLY A 140 -5.70 -2.33 -18.00
C GLY A 140 -5.42 -2.36 -16.49
N CYS A 141 -4.14 -2.43 -16.09
CA CYS A 141 -3.74 -2.36 -14.68
C CYS A 141 -4.18 -1.03 -14.02
N LYS A 142 -4.00 0.11 -14.69
CA LYS A 142 -4.43 1.43 -14.17
C LYS A 142 -5.93 1.46 -13.90
N TYR A 143 -6.76 0.95 -14.82
CA TYR A 143 -8.20 0.86 -14.63
C TYR A 143 -8.58 -0.09 -13.49
N ALA A 144 -7.96 -1.26 -13.40
CA ALA A 144 -8.21 -2.22 -12.34
C ALA A 144 -7.85 -1.64 -10.95
N VAL A 145 -6.68 -0.95 -10.83
CA VAL A 145 -6.27 -0.25 -9.61
C VAL A 145 -7.24 0.86 -9.24
N HIS A 146 -7.65 1.67 -10.21
CA HIS A 146 -8.61 2.75 -9.97
C HIS A 146 -9.94 2.20 -9.41
N ARG A 147 -10.49 1.17 -10.04
CA ARG A 147 -11.73 0.52 -9.59
C ARG A 147 -11.58 -0.10 -8.21
N MET A 148 -10.46 -0.81 -7.96
CA MET A 148 -10.18 -1.38 -6.65
C MET A 148 -10.18 -0.32 -5.52
N LYS A 149 -9.66 0.89 -5.80
CA LYS A 149 -9.57 1.97 -4.81
C LYS A 149 -10.90 2.69 -4.57
N HIS A 150 -11.70 2.87 -5.60
CA HIS A 150 -12.88 3.74 -5.54
C HIS A 150 -14.21 2.98 -5.57
N ASN A 151 -14.24 1.84 -6.24
CA ASN A 151 -15.44 0.99 -6.34
C ASN A 151 -15.00 -0.47 -6.49
N PRO A 152 -14.50 -1.11 -5.43
CA PRO A 152 -14.00 -2.48 -5.50
C PRO A 152 -15.11 -3.44 -5.91
N PHE A 153 -14.79 -4.32 -6.84
CA PHE A 153 -15.67 -5.42 -7.25
C PHE A 153 -15.96 -6.38 -6.11
N CYS A 154 -14.96 -6.63 -5.29
CA CYS A 154 -15.06 -7.47 -4.12
C CYS A 154 -14.27 -6.84 -2.98
N GLN A 155 -14.90 -6.79 -1.81
CA GLN A 155 -14.27 -6.39 -0.57
C GLN A 155 -14.56 -7.44 0.49
N MET A 156 -13.52 -7.93 1.15
CA MET A 156 -13.62 -8.95 2.18
C MET A 156 -12.85 -8.52 3.42
N GLU A 157 -13.45 -8.73 4.59
CA GLU A 157 -12.86 -8.38 5.87
C GLU A 157 -12.41 -9.64 6.61
N SER A 158 -11.22 -9.61 7.19
CA SER A 158 -10.74 -10.61 8.12
C SER A 158 -10.66 -10.03 9.51
N LYS A 159 -11.74 -10.20 10.29
CA LYS A 159 -11.86 -9.70 11.66
C LYS A 159 -11.21 -10.64 12.67
N PHE A 160 -11.08 -11.93 12.36
CA PHE A 160 -10.69 -12.99 13.27
C PHE A 160 -9.37 -13.69 12.92
N GLY A 161 -8.42 -12.95 12.35
CA GLY A 161 -7.08 -13.47 12.15
C GLY A 161 -6.88 -14.38 10.93
N GLY A 162 -7.90 -14.53 10.07
CA GLY A 162 -7.71 -15.14 8.75
C GLY A 162 -6.64 -14.36 7.98
N GLU A 163 -5.59 -15.04 7.55
CA GLU A 163 -4.53 -14.37 6.84
C GLU A 163 -4.87 -14.26 5.36
N PHE A 164 -5.03 -13.04 4.87
CA PHE A 164 -4.90 -12.77 3.45
C PHE A 164 -3.42 -12.81 3.09
N ASN A 165 -2.84 -14.01 3.00
CA ASN A 165 -1.52 -14.20 2.42
C ASN A 165 -1.63 -14.24 0.88
N ASP A 166 -0.49 -14.23 0.19
CA ASP A 166 -0.47 -14.17 -1.27
C ASP A 166 -1.15 -15.38 -1.93
N ALA A 167 -1.03 -16.56 -1.34
CA ALA A 167 -1.67 -17.78 -1.85
C ALA A 167 -3.20 -17.69 -1.72
N THR A 168 -3.69 -17.28 -0.56
CA THR A 168 -5.12 -17.08 -0.31
C THR A 168 -5.71 -16.01 -1.21
N VAL A 169 -5.01 -14.88 -1.37
CA VAL A 169 -5.45 -13.79 -2.26
C VAL A 169 -5.53 -14.26 -3.71
N LYS A 170 -4.53 -15.00 -4.18
CA LYS A 170 -4.53 -15.57 -5.53
C LYS A 170 -5.68 -16.55 -5.74
N ALA A 171 -5.93 -17.45 -4.79
CA ALA A 171 -7.05 -18.40 -4.87
C ALA A 171 -8.41 -17.68 -4.92
N ILE A 172 -8.59 -16.62 -4.13
CA ILE A 172 -9.80 -15.78 -4.19
C ILE A 172 -9.93 -15.12 -5.56
N MET A 173 -8.84 -14.57 -6.11
CA MET A 173 -8.85 -13.97 -7.44
C MET A 173 -9.22 -14.99 -8.52
N ASP A 174 -8.73 -16.22 -8.46
CA ASP A 174 -9.04 -17.27 -9.42
C ASP A 174 -10.56 -17.63 -9.41
N VAL A 175 -11.13 -17.78 -8.22
CA VAL A 175 -12.58 -18.01 -8.06
C VAL A 175 -13.38 -16.83 -8.62
N LYS A 176 -12.96 -15.60 -8.33
CA LYS A 176 -13.64 -14.39 -8.82
C LYS A 176 -13.48 -14.18 -10.32
N ALA A 177 -12.32 -14.54 -10.89
CA ALA A 177 -12.09 -14.49 -12.33
C ALA A 177 -13.06 -15.43 -13.07
N LYS A 178 -13.22 -16.67 -12.57
CA LYS A 178 -14.19 -17.61 -13.13
C LYS A 178 -15.62 -17.08 -13.06
N TYR A 179 -16.02 -16.50 -11.93
CA TYR A 179 -17.36 -15.89 -11.79
C TYR A 179 -17.58 -14.74 -12.81
N ILE A 180 -16.58 -13.90 -13.03
CA ILE A 180 -16.66 -12.82 -14.01
C ILE A 180 -16.79 -13.40 -15.42
N GLN A 181 -16.05 -14.45 -15.75
CA GLN A 181 -16.11 -15.12 -17.05
C GLN A 181 -17.50 -15.71 -17.31
N ASP A 182 -18.05 -16.43 -16.33
CA ASP A 182 -19.36 -17.06 -16.45
C ASP A 182 -20.46 -16.01 -16.65
N TYR A 183 -20.42 -14.93 -15.86
CA TYR A 183 -21.36 -13.80 -16.00
C TYR A 183 -21.24 -13.11 -17.36
N TRP A 184 -20.00 -12.90 -17.83
CA TRP A 184 -19.74 -12.25 -19.11
C TRP A 184 -20.22 -13.11 -20.29
N ASN A 185 -19.97 -14.42 -20.24
CA ASN A 185 -20.44 -15.36 -21.24
C ASN A 185 -21.97 -15.41 -21.31
N GLU A 186 -22.64 -15.37 -20.16
CA GLU A 186 -24.09 -15.35 -20.10
C GLU A 186 -24.66 -14.04 -20.68
N PHE A 187 -24.06 -12.90 -20.34
CA PHE A 187 -24.48 -11.61 -20.86
C PHE A 187 -24.36 -11.49 -22.39
N TYR A 188 -23.32 -12.07 -22.98
CA TYR A 188 -23.16 -12.06 -24.45
C TYR A 188 -24.02 -13.10 -25.16
N ARG A 189 -24.34 -14.23 -24.56
CA ARG A 189 -25.29 -15.22 -25.14
C ARG A 189 -26.68 -14.63 -25.36
N HIS A 190 -27.10 -13.68 -24.56
CA HIS A 190 -28.40 -13.06 -24.66
C HIS A 190 -28.44 -11.85 -25.61
N ARG A 191 -27.30 -11.45 -26.19
CA ARG A 191 -27.21 -10.33 -27.15
C ARG A 191 -27.00 -10.74 -28.61
N ASN A 192 -26.75 -12.00 -28.86
CA ASN A 192 -26.69 -12.60 -30.21
C ASN A 192 -27.93 -13.46 -30.41
#